data_d22ffafdadd51c0ae61cba4dc78f4e3a
#
_entry.id   d22ffafdadd51c0ae61cba4dc78f4e3a
#
_cell.length_a   1.000
_cell.length_b   1.000
_cell.length_c   1.000
_cell.angle_alpha   90.00
_cell.angle_beta   90.00
_cell.angle_gamma   90.00
#
_symmetry.space_group_name_H-M   'P 1'
#
loop_
_entity.id
_entity.type
_entity.pdbx_description
1 polymer ?
#
loop_
_entity_poly.entity_id
_entity_poly.type
_entity_poly.pdbx_seq_one_letter_code
_entity_poly.pdbx_strand_id
1 'polypeptide(L)'
;ARRQRQMCIRDSSYDRLVLSPGIDIKYDSIDGYSVEAQTKMPHAWKSGTQVKVLRDQVLNMPKGGTFAMVPPPNPYRCPPGPYERISMVAHILKEKNPTAKIVVIDPKNKFSKQGLFMAGWEKHYPGMVEWIDNDTHGGIKNVNPETMEIETDLDTFKADVACVVPAQRAGAI
;
A
#
# COMPACT_ATOMS: atom_id res chain seq x y z
N ALA A 1 -38.64 5.77 4.36
CA ALA A 1 -39.36 4.67 5.05
C ALA A 1 -38.96 3.27 4.50
N ARG A 2 -38.65 3.10 3.21
CA ARG A 2 -38.24 1.77 2.65
C ARG A 2 -36.83 1.34 2.99
N ARG A 3 -35.86 2.27 3.17
CA ARG A 3 -34.47 1.93 3.54
C ARG A 3 -34.34 1.42 4.98
N GLN A 4 -35.11 1.93 5.91
CA GLN A 4 -35.10 1.46 7.30
C GLN A 4 -35.66 0.03 7.46
N ARG A 5 -36.64 -0.38 6.64
CA ARG A 5 -37.20 -1.73 6.71
C ARG A 5 -36.24 -2.84 6.23
N GLN A 6 -35.31 -2.54 5.34
CA GLN A 6 -34.30 -3.52 4.89
C GLN A 6 -33.18 -3.76 5.90
N MET A 7 -32.89 -2.81 6.77
CA MET A 7 -31.88 -2.96 7.83
C MET A 7 -32.36 -3.83 9.00
N CYS A 8 -33.70 -3.97 9.21
CA CYS A 8 -34.27 -4.70 10.33
C CYS A 8 -34.65 -6.15 10.00
N ILE A 9 -34.22 -6.72 8.89
CA ILE A 9 -34.60 -8.09 8.48
C ILE A 9 -33.99 -9.18 9.38
N ARG A 10 -32.98 -8.82 10.22
CA ARG A 10 -32.30 -9.73 11.15
C ARG A 10 -31.98 -9.05 12.46
N ASP A 11 -33.03 -8.65 13.19
CA ASP A 11 -32.85 -8.19 14.56
C ASP A 11 -32.58 -9.41 15.46
N SER A 12 -31.52 -9.33 16.25
CA SER A 12 -31.18 -10.31 17.27
C SER A 12 -31.07 -9.63 18.61
N SER A 13 -31.70 -10.17 19.63
CA SER A 13 -31.48 -9.73 21.00
C SER A 13 -30.11 -10.20 21.46
N TYR A 14 -29.35 -9.32 22.15
CA TYR A 14 -28.02 -9.62 22.68
C TYR A 14 -27.81 -8.94 24.02
N ASP A 15 -27.02 -9.55 24.89
CA ASP A 15 -26.62 -8.96 26.18
C ASP A 15 -25.36 -8.11 26.02
N ARG A 16 -24.54 -8.40 25.02
CA ARG A 16 -23.29 -7.67 24.72
C ARG A 16 -23.07 -7.60 23.23
N LEU A 17 -22.60 -6.46 22.75
CA LEU A 17 -22.31 -6.22 21.34
C LEU A 17 -20.80 -5.97 21.16
N VAL A 18 -20.16 -6.70 20.24
CA VAL A 18 -18.79 -6.43 19.78
C VAL A 18 -18.87 -5.80 18.38
N LEU A 19 -18.44 -4.55 18.28
CA LEU A 19 -18.39 -3.81 17.01
C LEU A 19 -16.98 -3.88 16.41
N SER A 20 -16.89 -4.43 15.20
CA SER A 20 -15.61 -4.58 14.47
C SER A 20 -15.75 -4.05 13.02
N PRO A 21 -15.89 -2.73 12.82
CA PRO A 21 -16.21 -2.14 11.51
C PRO A 21 -15.01 -2.16 10.54
N GLY A 22 -13.84 -2.60 11.00
CA GLY A 22 -12.61 -2.60 10.20
C GLY A 22 -11.93 -1.23 10.15
N ILE A 23 -11.27 -0.95 9.02
CA ILE A 23 -10.54 0.31 8.80
C ILE A 23 -11.11 1.09 7.63
N ASP A 24 -10.81 2.37 7.65
CA ASP A 24 -11.01 3.28 6.54
C ASP A 24 -9.70 3.97 6.14
N ILE A 25 -9.62 4.44 4.90
CA ILE A 25 -8.46 5.13 4.35
C ILE A 25 -8.65 6.63 4.52
N LYS A 26 -7.62 7.32 5.01
CA LYS A 26 -7.54 8.79 5.03
C LYS A 26 -6.91 9.26 3.73
N TYR A 27 -7.71 9.44 2.69
CA TYR A 27 -7.24 9.83 1.36
C TYR A 27 -6.49 11.17 1.36
N ASP A 28 -6.83 12.05 2.29
CA ASP A 28 -6.28 13.39 2.50
C ASP A 28 -4.98 13.41 3.34
N SER A 29 -4.43 12.25 3.69
CA SER A 29 -3.22 12.16 4.51
C SER A 29 -1.91 12.25 3.72
N ILE A 30 -1.98 12.27 2.40
CA ILE A 30 -0.87 12.49 1.48
C ILE A 30 -1.38 13.46 0.41
N ASP A 31 -0.69 14.57 0.20
CA ASP A 31 -1.07 15.54 -0.82
C ASP A 31 -1.06 14.88 -2.21
N GLY A 32 -2.02 15.25 -3.05
CA GLY A 32 -2.22 14.65 -4.38
C GLY A 32 -2.88 13.26 -4.39
N TYR A 33 -3.06 12.60 -3.23
CA TYR A 33 -3.77 11.34 -3.16
C TYR A 33 -5.27 11.54 -2.92
N SER A 34 -6.10 10.86 -3.71
CA SER A 34 -7.56 10.96 -3.64
C SER A 34 -8.23 9.62 -3.95
N VAL A 35 -9.57 9.60 -3.90
CA VAL A 35 -10.37 8.45 -4.34
C VAL A 35 -10.14 8.16 -5.83
N GLU A 36 -9.92 9.18 -6.64
CA GLU A 36 -9.62 9.06 -8.07
C GLU A 36 -8.18 8.58 -8.28
N ALA A 37 -7.22 9.15 -7.55
CA ALA A 37 -5.81 8.80 -7.61
C ALA A 37 -5.55 7.29 -7.37
N GLN A 38 -6.37 6.63 -6.54
CA GLN A 38 -6.26 5.20 -6.30
C GLN A 38 -6.50 4.32 -7.55
N THR A 39 -7.04 4.87 -8.62
CA THR A 39 -7.21 4.13 -9.89
C THR A 39 -5.89 3.96 -10.63
N LYS A 40 -4.94 4.85 -10.41
CA LYS A 40 -3.59 4.83 -10.97
C LYS A 40 -2.54 4.36 -9.96
N MET A 41 -2.65 4.84 -8.72
CA MET A 41 -1.79 4.47 -7.59
C MET A 41 -2.62 3.73 -6.51
N PRO A 42 -3.00 2.46 -6.74
CA PRO A 42 -3.88 1.73 -5.84
C PRO A 42 -3.26 1.49 -4.47
N HIS A 43 -4.03 1.70 -3.39
CA HIS A 43 -3.62 1.26 -2.05
C HIS A 43 -3.77 -0.26 -1.87
N ALA A 44 -4.74 -0.88 -2.55
CA ALA A 44 -5.05 -2.31 -2.48
C ALA A 44 -5.10 -2.87 -1.03
N TRP A 45 -5.55 -2.04 -0.06
CA TRP A 45 -5.62 -2.38 1.38
C TRP A 45 -7.01 -2.82 1.81
N LYS A 46 -8.00 -2.51 1.00
CA LYS A 46 -9.35 -3.08 1.08
C LYS A 46 -9.53 -4.09 -0.06
N SER A 47 -10.28 -5.15 0.19
CA SER A 47 -10.62 -6.13 -0.84
C SER A 47 -11.44 -5.50 -1.98
N GLY A 48 -11.39 -6.10 -3.15
CA GLY A 48 -12.16 -5.66 -4.32
C GLY A 48 -11.29 -5.22 -5.50
N THR A 49 -11.77 -4.24 -6.26
CA THR A 49 -11.17 -3.79 -7.53
C THR A 49 -9.72 -3.32 -7.41
N GLN A 50 -9.34 -2.72 -6.29
CA GLN A 50 -7.98 -2.23 -6.03
C GLN A 50 -6.90 -3.32 -6.16
N VAL A 51 -7.19 -4.52 -5.65
CA VAL A 51 -6.25 -5.65 -5.72
C VAL A 51 -6.06 -6.11 -7.18
N LYS A 52 -7.15 -6.11 -7.95
CA LYS A 52 -7.10 -6.45 -9.38
C LYS A 52 -6.30 -5.42 -10.16
N VAL A 53 -6.56 -4.12 -9.93
CA VAL A 53 -5.81 -3.02 -10.58
C VAL A 53 -4.31 -3.18 -10.33
N LEU A 54 -3.90 -3.33 -9.06
CA LEU A 54 -2.50 -3.50 -8.70
C LEU A 54 -1.86 -4.73 -9.37
N ARG A 55 -2.57 -5.87 -9.36
CA ARG A 55 -2.09 -7.09 -10.02
C ARG A 55 -1.87 -6.87 -11.52
N ASP A 56 -2.86 -6.27 -12.18
CA ASP A 56 -2.80 -6.07 -13.64
C ASP A 56 -1.68 -5.08 -14.01
N GLN A 57 -1.44 -4.04 -13.19
CA GLN A 57 -0.32 -3.11 -13.35
C GLN A 57 1.04 -3.83 -13.20
N VAL A 58 1.21 -4.63 -12.14
CA VAL A 58 2.46 -5.39 -11.91
C VAL A 58 2.75 -6.36 -13.06
N LEU A 59 1.73 -7.06 -13.56
CA LEU A 59 1.89 -8.03 -14.64
C LEU A 59 2.20 -7.38 -16.00
N ASN A 60 1.76 -6.13 -16.21
CA ASN A 60 1.98 -5.36 -17.44
C ASN A 60 3.09 -4.31 -17.30
N MET A 61 3.84 -4.31 -16.22
CA MET A 61 4.93 -3.35 -16.00
C MET A 61 6.00 -3.46 -17.08
N PRO A 62 6.54 -2.34 -17.61
CA PRO A 62 7.60 -2.35 -18.61
C PRO A 62 8.81 -3.18 -18.17
N LYS A 63 9.52 -3.75 -19.13
CA LYS A 63 10.75 -4.50 -18.85
C LYS A 63 11.78 -3.59 -18.16
N GLY A 64 12.29 -4.03 -17.02
CA GLY A 64 13.21 -3.23 -16.19
C GLY A 64 12.53 -2.08 -15.43
N GLY A 65 11.20 -2.02 -15.44
CA GLY A 65 10.44 -0.97 -14.79
C GLY A 65 10.57 -0.99 -13.26
N THR A 66 10.13 0.11 -12.65
CA THR A 66 10.19 0.32 -11.19
C THR A 66 8.81 0.20 -10.55
N PHE A 67 8.70 -0.66 -9.56
CA PHE A 67 7.56 -0.73 -8.64
C PHE A 67 7.88 0.06 -7.39
N ALA A 68 7.09 1.09 -7.07
CA ALA A 68 7.19 1.83 -5.82
C ALA A 68 6.14 1.36 -4.80
N MET A 69 6.55 1.17 -3.55
CA MET A 69 5.68 0.91 -2.42
C MET A 69 5.79 2.02 -1.39
N VAL A 70 4.69 2.67 -1.10
CA VAL A 70 4.54 3.60 0.03
C VAL A 70 3.72 2.91 1.11
N PRO A 71 4.35 2.35 2.16
CA PRO A 71 3.65 1.77 3.30
C PRO A 71 2.88 2.84 4.08
N PRO A 72 1.82 2.47 4.83
CA PRO A 72 1.12 3.44 5.67
C PRO A 72 1.96 3.82 6.89
N PRO A 73 1.81 5.06 7.41
CA PRO A 73 2.36 5.43 8.71
C PRO A 73 1.65 4.71 9.86
N ASN A 74 2.28 4.61 11.01
CA ASN A 74 1.66 4.06 12.22
C ASN A 74 0.57 5.02 12.78
N PRO A 75 -0.52 4.49 13.38
CA PRO A 75 -0.90 3.08 13.46
C PRO A 75 -1.68 2.60 12.22
N TYR A 76 -1.52 1.33 11.86
CA TYR A 76 -2.26 0.73 10.75
C TYR A 76 -2.55 -0.76 10.96
N ARG A 77 -3.52 -1.28 10.22
CA ARG A 77 -3.88 -2.70 10.26
C ARG A 77 -2.84 -3.54 9.54
N CYS A 78 -2.46 -4.68 10.13
CA CYS A 78 -1.54 -5.65 9.56
C CYS A 78 -0.11 -5.10 9.36
N PRO A 79 0.66 -4.86 10.44
CA PRO A 79 2.00 -4.29 10.36
C PRO A 79 3.00 -4.98 9.41
N PRO A 80 3.02 -6.31 9.21
CA PRO A 80 3.89 -6.93 8.21
C PRO A 80 3.35 -6.84 6.77
N GLY A 81 2.07 -6.53 6.58
CA GLY A 81 1.36 -6.62 5.30
C GLY A 81 2.01 -5.88 4.11
N PRO A 82 2.54 -4.65 4.25
CA PRO A 82 3.23 -3.98 3.16
C PRO A 82 4.46 -4.76 2.67
N TYR A 83 5.22 -5.33 3.59
CA TYR A 83 6.47 -6.05 3.33
C TYR A 83 6.23 -7.45 2.79
N GLU A 84 5.14 -8.09 3.20
CA GLU A 84 4.62 -9.32 2.58
C GLU A 84 4.22 -9.05 1.13
N ARG A 85 3.54 -7.94 0.85
CA ARG A 85 3.18 -7.53 -0.52
C ARG A 85 4.42 -7.32 -1.38
N ILE A 86 5.46 -6.63 -0.87
CA ILE A 86 6.74 -6.46 -1.54
C ILE A 86 7.34 -7.83 -1.89
N SER A 87 7.34 -8.77 -0.96
CA SER A 87 7.85 -10.12 -1.19
C SER A 87 7.07 -10.86 -2.26
N MET A 88 5.74 -10.73 -2.29
CA MET A 88 4.89 -11.32 -3.34
C MET A 88 5.15 -10.70 -4.71
N VAL A 89 5.27 -9.37 -4.77
CA VAL A 89 5.60 -8.64 -6.02
C VAL A 89 6.99 -9.04 -6.50
N ALA A 90 7.99 -9.09 -5.61
CA ALA A 90 9.35 -9.53 -5.94
C ALA A 90 9.38 -10.97 -6.49
N HIS A 91 8.57 -11.87 -5.94
CA HIS A 91 8.45 -13.23 -6.45
C HIS A 91 7.91 -13.26 -7.87
N ILE A 92 6.86 -12.50 -8.16
CA ILE A 92 6.29 -12.39 -9.51
C ILE A 92 7.29 -11.76 -10.47
N LEU A 93 7.94 -10.66 -10.09
CA LEU A 93 8.88 -9.94 -10.93
C LEU A 93 10.15 -10.75 -11.20
N LYS A 94 10.64 -11.52 -10.25
CA LYS A 94 11.78 -12.42 -10.46
C LYS A 94 11.56 -13.36 -11.65
N GLU A 95 10.34 -13.83 -11.85
CA GLU A 95 9.99 -14.74 -12.95
C GLU A 95 9.62 -13.99 -14.24
N LYS A 96 8.84 -12.90 -14.12
CA LYS A 96 8.22 -12.22 -15.26
C LYS A 96 9.04 -11.04 -15.79
N ASN A 97 9.77 -10.37 -14.90
CA ASN A 97 10.53 -9.14 -15.18
C ASN A 97 11.77 -9.06 -14.28
N PRO A 98 12.77 -9.94 -14.46
CA PRO A 98 13.89 -10.11 -13.53
C PRO A 98 14.81 -8.88 -13.42
N THR A 99 14.71 -7.94 -14.34
CA THR A 99 15.47 -6.67 -14.32
C THR A 99 14.71 -5.52 -13.64
N ALA A 100 13.47 -5.77 -13.23
CA ALA A 100 12.66 -4.78 -12.51
C ALA A 100 13.24 -4.44 -11.15
N LYS A 101 12.90 -3.25 -10.66
CA LYS A 101 13.27 -2.75 -9.33
C LYS A 101 12.04 -2.52 -8.48
N ILE A 102 12.22 -2.70 -7.18
CA ILE A 102 11.23 -2.39 -6.16
C ILE A 102 11.85 -1.37 -5.22
N VAL A 103 11.24 -0.19 -5.12
CA VAL A 103 11.65 0.85 -4.19
C VAL A 103 10.57 1.01 -3.13
N VAL A 104 10.96 0.88 -1.86
CA VAL A 104 10.06 1.05 -0.72
C VAL A 104 10.38 2.39 -0.06
N ILE A 105 9.48 3.36 -0.18
CA ILE A 105 9.61 4.69 0.41
C ILE A 105 8.79 4.68 1.70
N ASP A 106 9.46 4.37 2.80
CA ASP A 106 8.77 4.06 4.05
C ASP A 106 8.69 5.29 4.97
N PRO A 107 7.49 5.78 5.34
CA PRO A 107 7.35 6.89 6.29
C PRO A 107 7.76 6.52 7.72
N LYS A 108 8.50 5.46 7.89
CA LYS A 108 8.98 4.95 9.19
C LYS A 108 10.46 4.58 9.11
N ASN A 109 11.17 4.69 10.24
CA ASN A 109 12.57 4.28 10.35
C ASN A 109 12.75 2.80 10.72
N LYS A 110 11.64 2.14 11.05
CA LYS A 110 11.62 0.71 11.39
C LYS A 110 10.27 0.10 11.06
N PHE A 111 10.27 -1.19 10.76
CA PHE A 111 9.04 -1.92 10.51
C PHE A 111 9.01 -3.31 11.14
N SER A 112 7.81 -3.89 11.21
CA SER A 112 7.57 -5.19 11.83
C SER A 112 8.34 -6.30 11.11
N LYS A 113 9.13 -7.08 11.87
CA LYS A 113 9.93 -8.20 11.35
C LYS A 113 11.01 -7.80 10.34
N GLN A 114 11.48 -6.56 10.39
CA GLN A 114 12.43 -5.98 9.42
C GLN A 114 13.62 -6.89 9.12
N GLY A 115 14.32 -7.40 10.14
CA GLY A 115 15.49 -8.25 9.92
C GLY A 115 15.19 -9.51 9.11
N LEU A 116 14.01 -10.12 9.29
CA LEU A 116 13.59 -11.30 8.54
C LEU A 116 13.28 -10.97 7.08
N PHE A 117 12.56 -9.86 6.84
CA PHE A 117 12.25 -9.42 5.49
C PHE A 117 13.50 -9.02 4.71
N MET A 118 14.38 -8.19 5.30
CA MET A 118 15.63 -7.77 4.66
C MET A 118 16.52 -8.97 4.30
N ALA A 119 16.71 -9.91 5.23
CA ALA A 119 17.47 -11.13 4.97
C ALA A 119 16.80 -12.01 3.90
N GLY A 120 15.47 -12.08 3.90
CA GLY A 120 14.71 -12.80 2.89
C GLY A 120 14.84 -12.19 1.49
N TRP A 121 14.75 -10.88 1.39
CA TRP A 121 14.91 -10.17 0.11
C TRP A 121 16.31 -10.31 -0.44
N GLU A 122 17.35 -10.13 0.39
CA GLU A 122 18.73 -10.32 -0.03
C GLU A 122 18.98 -11.76 -0.53
N LYS A 123 18.46 -12.76 0.19
CA LYS A 123 18.63 -14.17 -0.17
C LYS A 123 17.91 -14.57 -1.46
N HIS A 124 16.66 -14.10 -1.65
CA HIS A 124 15.76 -14.59 -2.71
C HIS A 124 15.64 -13.66 -3.90
N TYR A 125 15.88 -12.35 -3.70
CA TYR A 125 15.72 -11.27 -4.70
C TYR A 125 16.90 -10.29 -4.64
N PRO A 126 18.16 -10.76 -4.71
CA PRO A 126 19.34 -9.92 -4.52
C PRO A 126 19.34 -8.74 -5.48
N GLY A 127 19.51 -7.53 -4.94
CA GLY A 127 19.56 -6.28 -5.70
C GLY A 127 18.25 -5.86 -6.36
N MET A 128 17.11 -6.53 -6.08
CA MET A 128 15.80 -6.16 -6.63
C MET A 128 15.04 -5.20 -5.73
N VAL A 129 15.14 -5.34 -4.40
CA VAL A 129 14.38 -4.57 -3.42
C VAL A 129 15.28 -3.60 -2.70
N GLU A 130 14.93 -2.33 -2.76
CA GLU A 130 15.56 -1.24 -2.00
C GLU A 130 14.54 -0.67 -1.01
N TRP A 131 14.92 -0.59 0.28
CA TRP A 131 14.10 0.02 1.32
C TRP A 131 14.75 1.30 1.81
N ILE A 132 14.01 2.40 1.73
CA ILE A 132 14.45 3.75 2.09
C ILE A 132 13.58 4.22 3.26
N ASP A 133 14.19 4.49 4.39
CA ASP A 133 13.53 4.93 5.61
C ASP A 133 13.21 6.43 5.60
N ASN A 134 12.39 6.85 6.58
CA ASN A 134 11.96 8.22 6.70
C ASN A 134 13.12 9.21 6.94
N ASP A 135 14.15 8.83 7.69
CA ASP A 135 15.31 9.71 7.96
C ASP A 135 16.11 9.95 6.67
N THR A 136 16.14 8.97 5.77
CA THR A 136 16.84 9.06 4.48
C THR A 136 16.10 9.95 3.48
N HIS A 137 14.76 9.88 3.40
CA HIS A 137 13.99 10.66 2.41
C HIS A 137 13.28 11.90 3.01
N GLY A 138 13.29 12.07 4.34
CA GLY A 138 12.79 13.25 5.04
C GLY A 138 11.28 13.32 5.26
N GLY A 139 10.51 12.43 4.67
CA GLY A 139 9.04 12.42 4.74
C GLY A 139 8.37 12.48 3.38
N ILE A 140 7.19 11.88 3.26
CA ILE A 140 6.40 11.89 2.03
C ILE A 140 5.53 13.15 2.02
N LYS A 141 5.68 13.98 1.00
CA LYS A 141 4.93 15.22 0.81
C LYS A 141 3.72 15.03 -0.09
N ASN A 142 3.97 14.57 -1.30
CA ASN A 142 2.99 14.58 -2.36
C ASN A 142 3.11 13.35 -3.25
N VAL A 143 2.04 12.96 -3.89
CA VAL A 143 2.04 12.00 -4.99
C VAL A 143 1.34 12.58 -6.20
N ASN A 144 1.88 12.32 -7.37
CA ASN A 144 1.29 12.72 -8.64
C ASN A 144 0.87 11.48 -9.45
N PRO A 145 -0.43 11.14 -9.50
CA PRO A 145 -0.91 9.98 -10.24
C PRO A 145 -0.78 10.10 -11.76
N GLU A 146 -0.61 11.32 -12.29
CA GLU A 146 -0.46 11.52 -13.75
C GLU A 146 0.96 11.26 -14.21
N THR A 147 1.94 11.68 -13.43
CA THR A 147 3.37 11.49 -13.74
C THR A 147 3.96 10.25 -13.06
N MET A 148 3.20 9.58 -12.16
CA MET A 148 3.63 8.46 -11.34
C MET A 148 4.83 8.80 -10.46
N GLU A 149 4.84 10.00 -9.89
CA GLU A 149 5.89 10.53 -9.02
C GLU A 149 5.45 10.56 -7.56
N ILE A 150 6.41 10.28 -6.69
CA ILE A 150 6.28 10.34 -5.23
C ILE A 150 7.32 11.34 -4.74
N GLU A 151 6.87 12.51 -4.29
CA GLU A 151 7.71 13.58 -3.79
C GLU A 151 7.92 13.42 -2.28
N THR A 152 9.16 13.54 -1.86
CA THR A 152 9.57 13.56 -0.45
C THR A 152 10.25 14.90 -0.13
N ASP A 153 10.66 15.10 1.13
CA ASP A 153 11.38 16.33 1.50
C ASP A 153 12.73 16.48 0.79
N LEU A 154 13.39 15.37 0.48
CA LEU A 154 14.77 15.37 -0.03
C LEU A 154 14.89 14.85 -1.45
N ASP A 155 13.88 14.13 -2.00
CA ASP A 155 13.99 13.50 -3.32
C ASP A 155 12.60 13.35 -4.00
N THR A 156 12.61 12.98 -5.27
CA THR A 156 11.43 12.62 -6.07
C THR A 156 11.65 11.27 -6.74
N PHE A 157 10.78 10.33 -6.43
CA PHE A 157 10.83 8.97 -6.96
C PHE A 157 9.80 8.80 -8.08
N LYS A 158 10.25 8.36 -9.24
CA LYS A 158 9.39 8.02 -10.35
C LYS A 158 9.22 6.51 -10.45
N ALA A 159 8.01 6.04 -10.67
CA ALA A 159 7.68 4.63 -10.79
C ALA A 159 6.85 4.34 -12.05
N ASP A 160 6.91 3.11 -12.54
CA ASP A 160 6.00 2.60 -13.57
C ASP A 160 4.72 2.06 -12.95
N VAL A 161 4.83 1.54 -11.74
CA VAL A 161 3.71 1.10 -10.91
C VAL A 161 3.93 1.57 -9.48
N ALA A 162 2.94 2.20 -8.86
CA ALA A 162 3.01 2.67 -7.49
C ALA A 162 1.84 2.13 -6.65
N CYS A 163 2.15 1.48 -5.54
CA CYS A 163 1.20 1.10 -4.51
C CYS A 163 1.33 2.05 -3.33
N VAL A 164 0.40 2.99 -3.21
CA VAL A 164 0.42 4.02 -2.17
C VAL A 164 -0.66 3.72 -1.14
N VAL A 165 -0.26 3.48 0.11
CA VAL A 165 -1.19 3.20 1.21
C VAL A 165 -1.21 4.37 2.19
N PRO A 166 -2.23 5.24 2.14
CA PRO A 166 -2.34 6.37 3.06
C PRO A 166 -2.58 5.93 4.50
N ALA A 167 -2.57 6.89 5.42
CA ALA A 167 -2.93 6.66 6.82
C ALA A 167 -4.32 6.04 6.96
N GLN A 168 -4.54 5.34 8.05
CA GLN A 168 -5.78 4.61 8.33
C GLN A 168 -6.52 5.22 9.53
N ARG A 169 -7.81 4.99 9.59
CA ARG A 169 -8.67 5.28 10.73
C ARG A 169 -9.61 4.11 10.98
N ALA A 170 -10.30 4.11 12.11
CA ALA A 170 -11.39 3.16 12.34
C ALA A 170 -12.48 3.33 11.27
N GLY A 171 -13.08 2.23 10.86
CA GLY A 171 -14.23 2.27 9.96
C GLY A 171 -15.39 3.04 10.59
N ALA A 172 -16.15 3.74 9.76
CA ALA A 172 -17.37 4.41 10.19
C ALA A 172 -18.45 3.38 10.59
N ILE A 173 -19.23 3.69 11.63
CA ILE A 173 -20.37 2.92 12.11
C ILE A 173 -21.66 3.66 11.78
#